data_be8ab29bd7b33aae5df1c80c8c17b5d7
#
_entry.id   be8ab29bd7b33aae5df1c80c8c17b5d7
#
_cell.length_a   1.000
_cell.length_b   1.000
_cell.length_c   1.000
_cell.angle_alpha   90.00
_cell.angle_beta   90.00
_cell.angle_gamma   90.00
#
_symmetry.space_group_name_H-M   'P 1'
#
loop_
_entity.id
_entity.type
_entity.pdbx_description
1 polymer ?
#
loop_
_entity_poly.entity_id
_entity_poly.type
_entity_poly.pdbx_seq_one_letter_code
_entity_poly.pdbx_strand_id
1 'polypeptide(L)'
;MYNLTDIQLFSKLSPNYLTEIKQNAIIKNYTKESIVFYEGDSGEYLYILLEGTVKLYKTTPKGTQIQINRFDAPVIVGEYACFESQPFPVSCEFVTDGKMALVHFDYILKNLENKQFSLELIKSLTSKIMVLSALIHKETILSSEAKVAKMLIENVEIFTKLKYNEIASILNLTPETLSRIFKKLKKEQIIKIKTGEHIKILNYDALEEIIESNKVKNCTDCLAHFKAEMGIK
;
A
#
# COMPACT_ATOMS: atom_id res chain seq x y z
N MET A 1 1.10 20.35 -13.99
CA MET A 1 1.23 19.47 -15.20
C MET A 1 1.53 18.08 -14.67
N TYR A 2 0.64 17.10 -14.81
CA TYR A 2 0.85 15.76 -14.30
C TYR A 2 1.95 15.04 -15.08
N ASN A 3 2.77 14.25 -14.36
CA ASN A 3 3.81 13.45 -14.97
C ASN A 3 3.41 11.97 -14.91
N LEU A 4 3.21 11.32 -16.06
CA LEU A 4 2.84 9.90 -16.11
C LEU A 4 3.95 8.99 -15.54
N THR A 5 5.19 9.46 -15.43
CA THR A 5 6.27 8.69 -14.80
C THR A 5 6.08 8.50 -13.29
N ASP A 6 5.25 9.35 -12.65
CA ASP A 6 4.93 9.22 -11.23
C ASP A 6 3.97 8.04 -10.98
N ILE A 7 3.33 7.55 -12.05
CA ILE A 7 2.49 6.36 -12.03
C ILE A 7 3.37 5.14 -12.17
N GLN A 8 3.37 4.28 -11.16
CA GLN A 8 4.27 3.13 -11.09
C GLN A 8 4.20 2.21 -12.33
N LEU A 9 3.00 2.01 -12.89
CA LEU A 9 2.82 1.20 -14.10
C LEU A 9 3.56 1.77 -15.32
N PHE A 10 3.73 3.09 -15.40
CA PHE A 10 4.37 3.79 -16.52
C PHE A 10 5.78 4.29 -16.21
N SER A 11 6.28 4.04 -14.99
CA SER A 11 7.54 4.61 -14.49
C SER A 11 8.78 4.25 -15.30
N LYS A 12 8.72 3.17 -16.08
CA LYS A 12 9.83 2.69 -16.95
C LYS A 12 9.56 2.84 -18.44
N LEU A 13 8.42 3.44 -18.81
CA LEU A 13 8.11 3.70 -20.20
C LEU A 13 8.98 4.84 -20.76
N SER A 14 9.40 4.68 -22.01
CA SER A 14 10.13 5.72 -22.72
C SER A 14 9.26 6.96 -22.97
N PRO A 15 9.86 8.15 -23.14
CA PRO A 15 9.12 9.39 -23.38
C PRO A 15 8.16 9.34 -24.57
N ASN A 16 8.50 8.56 -25.61
CA ASN A 16 7.64 8.41 -26.78
C ASN A 16 6.31 7.76 -26.41
N TYR A 17 6.33 6.63 -25.72
CA TYR A 17 5.10 5.95 -25.28
C TYR A 17 4.28 6.79 -24.29
N LEU A 18 4.95 7.53 -23.39
CA LEU A 18 4.26 8.44 -22.47
C LEU A 18 3.54 9.56 -23.22
N THR A 19 4.15 10.08 -24.29
CA THR A 19 3.54 11.10 -25.15
C THR A 19 2.34 10.54 -25.90
N GLU A 20 2.46 9.35 -26.46
CA GLU A 20 1.36 8.67 -27.16
C GLU A 20 0.20 8.34 -26.23
N ILE A 21 0.45 7.87 -24.99
CA ILE A 21 -0.59 7.65 -23.97
C ILE A 21 -1.33 8.97 -23.69
N LYS A 22 -0.59 10.08 -23.53
CA LYS A 22 -1.21 11.41 -23.30
C LYS A 22 -2.09 11.85 -24.45
N GLN A 23 -1.67 11.62 -25.70
CA GLN A 23 -2.42 11.99 -26.89
C GLN A 23 -3.70 11.17 -27.08
N ASN A 24 -3.70 9.90 -26.60
CA ASN A 24 -4.84 8.99 -26.67
C ASN A 24 -5.71 8.99 -25.41
N ALA A 25 -5.41 9.85 -24.44
CA ALA A 25 -6.16 9.97 -23.21
C ALA A 25 -7.25 11.02 -23.29
N ILE A 26 -8.44 10.68 -22.84
CA ILE A 26 -9.55 11.60 -22.62
C ILE A 26 -9.47 12.14 -21.19
N ILE A 27 -9.25 13.44 -21.02
CA ILE A 27 -9.21 14.07 -19.70
C ILE A 27 -10.60 14.50 -19.29
N LYS A 28 -11.06 14.03 -18.12
CA LYS A 28 -12.33 14.42 -17.52
C LYS A 28 -12.11 15.06 -16.14
N ASN A 29 -12.86 16.13 -15.87
CA ASN A 29 -12.95 16.73 -14.54
C ASN A 29 -14.14 16.11 -13.80
N TYR A 30 -13.97 15.86 -12.52
CA TYR A 30 -14.97 15.27 -11.64
C TYR A 30 -15.14 16.16 -10.41
N THR A 31 -16.37 16.31 -9.96
CA THR A 31 -16.67 16.91 -8.66
C THR A 31 -16.70 15.84 -7.57
N LYS A 32 -16.55 16.25 -6.34
CA LYS A 32 -16.78 15.38 -5.18
C LYS A 32 -18.10 14.61 -5.32
N GLU A 33 -18.09 13.34 -4.90
CA GLU A 33 -19.23 12.40 -4.98
C GLU A 33 -19.61 11.94 -6.40
N SER A 34 -18.85 12.35 -7.43
CA SER A 34 -19.02 11.80 -8.78
C SER A 34 -18.58 10.35 -8.87
N ILE A 35 -19.40 9.52 -9.50
CA ILE A 35 -19.09 8.11 -9.77
C ILE A 35 -18.22 8.01 -11.04
N VAL A 36 -17.18 7.19 -10.98
CA VAL A 36 -16.28 6.89 -12.10
C VAL A 36 -16.77 5.65 -12.84
N PHE A 37 -17.06 4.58 -12.09
CA PHE A 37 -17.65 3.32 -12.57
C PHE A 37 -18.36 2.61 -11.42
N TYR A 38 -19.31 1.75 -11.76
CA TYR A 38 -20.04 0.91 -10.81
C TYR A 38 -19.48 -0.51 -10.78
N GLU A 39 -19.68 -1.20 -9.66
CA GLU A 39 -19.50 -2.65 -9.57
C GLU A 39 -20.38 -3.32 -10.65
N GLY A 40 -19.76 -4.19 -11.46
CA GLY A 40 -20.42 -4.89 -12.56
C GLY A 40 -20.26 -4.24 -13.93
N ASP A 41 -19.80 -2.99 -14.02
CA ASP A 41 -19.52 -2.35 -15.32
C ASP A 41 -18.32 -3.03 -16.02
N SER A 42 -18.26 -2.94 -17.34
CA SER A 42 -17.14 -3.46 -18.15
C SER A 42 -15.92 -2.51 -18.08
N GLY A 43 -14.72 -3.08 -18.10
CA GLY A 43 -13.45 -2.36 -18.09
C GLY A 43 -12.97 -1.97 -19.47
N GLU A 44 -13.56 -0.96 -20.11
CA GLU A 44 -13.13 -0.48 -21.44
C GLU A 44 -11.95 0.50 -21.39
N TYR A 45 -11.76 1.17 -20.27
CA TYR A 45 -10.73 2.20 -20.10
C TYR A 45 -9.84 1.91 -18.90
N LEU A 46 -8.55 2.21 -19.04
CA LEU A 46 -7.67 2.43 -17.90
C LEU A 46 -7.96 3.82 -17.34
N TYR A 47 -8.35 3.87 -16.09
CA TYR A 47 -8.63 5.09 -15.35
C TYR A 47 -7.40 5.55 -14.60
N ILE A 48 -6.85 6.69 -14.99
CA ILE A 48 -5.64 7.27 -14.41
C ILE A 48 -6.06 8.49 -13.59
N LEU A 49 -6.07 8.37 -12.27
CA LEU A 49 -6.32 9.49 -11.37
C LEU A 49 -5.14 10.45 -11.42
N LEU A 50 -5.38 11.68 -11.88
CA LEU A 50 -4.37 12.72 -12.07
C LEU A 50 -4.35 13.74 -10.93
N GLU A 51 -5.53 14.05 -10.40
CA GLU A 51 -5.74 15.01 -9.30
C GLU A 51 -6.90 14.51 -8.43
N GLY A 52 -6.82 14.76 -7.13
CA GLY A 52 -7.86 14.42 -6.17
C GLY A 52 -7.71 13.04 -5.54
N THR A 53 -8.78 12.60 -4.90
CA THR A 53 -8.86 11.34 -4.14
C THR A 53 -10.11 10.58 -4.54
N VAL A 54 -9.99 9.27 -4.73
CA VAL A 54 -11.13 8.37 -4.95
C VAL A 54 -11.20 7.30 -3.87
N LYS A 55 -12.40 6.78 -3.62
CA LYS A 55 -12.65 5.58 -2.80
C LYS A 55 -13.18 4.45 -3.69
N LEU A 56 -12.77 3.22 -3.36
CA LEU A 56 -13.39 2.00 -3.87
C LEU A 56 -14.31 1.45 -2.79
N TYR A 57 -15.51 1.05 -3.16
CA TYR A 57 -16.50 0.54 -2.21
C TYR A 57 -17.40 -0.53 -2.82
N LYS A 58 -17.97 -1.34 -1.94
CA LYS A 58 -19.07 -2.27 -2.26
C LYS A 58 -20.33 -1.80 -1.58
N THR A 59 -21.47 -2.00 -2.26
CA THR A 59 -22.78 -1.76 -1.69
C THR A 59 -23.37 -3.09 -1.21
N THR A 60 -23.71 -3.17 0.07
CA THR A 60 -24.38 -4.35 0.61
C THR A 60 -25.82 -4.45 0.09
N PRO A 61 -26.47 -5.63 0.16
CA PRO A 61 -27.89 -5.76 -0.20
C PRO A 61 -28.84 -4.84 0.58
N LYS A 62 -28.39 -4.31 1.74
CA LYS A 62 -29.12 -3.33 2.55
C LYS A 62 -28.86 -1.88 2.14
N GLY A 63 -28.11 -1.64 1.06
CA GLY A 63 -27.77 -0.29 0.58
C GLY A 63 -26.60 0.39 1.32
N THR A 64 -25.96 -0.26 2.29
CA THR A 64 -24.82 0.31 3.02
C THR A 64 -23.55 0.19 2.19
N GLN A 65 -22.83 1.30 2.00
CA GLN A 65 -21.52 1.30 1.35
C GLN A 65 -20.43 0.88 2.34
N ILE A 66 -19.61 -0.09 1.93
CA ILE A 66 -18.41 -0.52 2.66
C ILE A 66 -17.20 -0.09 1.84
N GLN A 67 -16.43 0.85 2.36
CA GLN A 67 -15.19 1.27 1.73
C GLN A 67 -14.15 0.15 1.81
N ILE A 68 -13.63 -0.24 0.64
CA ILE A 68 -12.59 -1.27 0.49
C ILE A 68 -11.21 -0.64 0.46
N ASN A 69 -11.06 0.46 -0.31
CA ASN A 69 -9.79 1.16 -0.43
C ASN A 69 -9.99 2.65 -0.73
N ARG A 70 -8.91 3.42 -0.62
CA ARG A 70 -8.84 4.83 -0.97
C ARG A 70 -7.51 5.09 -1.69
N PHE A 71 -7.56 5.90 -2.73
CA PHE A 71 -6.39 6.26 -3.52
C PHE A 71 -6.30 7.75 -3.71
N ASP A 72 -5.08 8.27 -3.52
CA ASP A 72 -4.71 9.65 -3.84
C ASP A 72 -3.91 9.68 -5.15
N ALA A 73 -4.11 10.73 -5.93
CA ALA A 73 -3.39 10.92 -7.20
C ALA A 73 -1.87 11.08 -6.96
N PRO A 74 -1.01 10.64 -7.90
CA PRO A 74 -1.32 9.98 -9.17
C PRO A 74 -1.35 8.45 -9.06
N VAL A 75 -2.38 7.79 -9.60
CA VAL A 75 -2.50 6.32 -9.55
C VAL A 75 -3.42 5.82 -10.67
N ILE A 76 -3.27 4.54 -11.09
CA ILE A 76 -4.25 3.84 -11.93
C ILE A 76 -5.26 3.15 -11.02
N VAL A 77 -6.52 3.20 -11.41
CA VAL A 77 -7.64 2.62 -10.66
C VAL A 77 -8.44 1.70 -11.58
N GLY A 78 -8.79 0.51 -11.09
CA GLY A 78 -9.65 -0.42 -11.82
C GLY A 78 -8.96 -1.18 -12.96
N GLU A 79 -7.63 -1.19 -13.00
CA GLU A 79 -6.85 -1.90 -14.02
C GLU A 79 -7.16 -3.41 -14.09
N TYR A 80 -7.58 -4.01 -12.97
CA TYR A 80 -7.96 -5.42 -12.90
C TYR A 80 -9.05 -5.78 -13.93
N ALA A 81 -10.10 -4.97 -14.03
CA ALA A 81 -11.22 -5.24 -14.94
C ALA A 81 -10.78 -5.27 -16.41
N CYS A 82 -9.83 -4.40 -16.78
CA CYS A 82 -9.27 -4.36 -18.13
C CYS A 82 -8.39 -5.58 -18.43
N PHE A 83 -7.38 -5.85 -17.58
CA PHE A 83 -6.40 -6.91 -17.85
C PHE A 83 -6.97 -8.32 -17.73
N GLU A 84 -7.93 -8.54 -16.80
CA GLU A 84 -8.57 -9.84 -16.61
C GLU A 84 -9.84 -10.02 -17.45
N SER A 85 -10.26 -8.98 -18.23
CA SER A 85 -11.50 -8.98 -19.00
C SER A 85 -12.73 -9.36 -18.15
N GLN A 86 -12.76 -8.86 -16.91
CA GLN A 86 -13.83 -9.11 -15.94
C GLN A 86 -14.54 -7.81 -15.59
N PRO A 87 -15.81 -7.85 -15.16
CA PRO A 87 -16.49 -6.68 -14.62
C PRO A 87 -15.75 -6.08 -13.40
N PHE A 88 -15.93 -4.78 -13.18
CA PHE A 88 -15.39 -4.15 -11.97
C PHE A 88 -15.91 -4.85 -10.71
N PRO A 89 -15.02 -5.31 -9.82
CA PRO A 89 -15.44 -5.99 -8.59
C PRO A 89 -15.94 -5.04 -7.49
N VAL A 90 -15.83 -3.72 -7.71
CA VAL A 90 -16.18 -2.63 -6.78
C VAL A 90 -16.59 -1.39 -7.56
N SER A 91 -17.31 -0.47 -6.91
CA SER A 91 -17.60 0.88 -7.45
C SER A 91 -16.50 1.85 -7.07
N CYS A 92 -16.30 2.89 -7.90
CA CYS A 92 -15.33 3.97 -7.68
C CYS A 92 -16.03 5.33 -7.66
N GLU A 93 -15.73 6.15 -6.64
CA GLU A 93 -16.33 7.46 -6.42
C GLU A 93 -15.26 8.47 -5.98
N PHE A 94 -15.36 9.71 -6.47
CA PHE A 94 -14.51 10.82 -6.03
C PHE A 94 -14.86 11.26 -4.60
N VAL A 95 -13.86 11.37 -3.75
CA VAL A 95 -13.98 11.90 -2.38
C VAL A 95 -13.74 13.40 -2.34
N THR A 96 -12.95 13.92 -3.28
CA THR A 96 -12.68 15.33 -3.52
C THR A 96 -12.95 15.68 -4.98
N ASP A 97 -12.98 16.93 -5.35
CA ASP A 97 -12.87 17.33 -6.75
C ASP A 97 -11.54 16.82 -7.31
N GLY A 98 -11.53 16.49 -8.62
CA GLY A 98 -10.32 15.95 -9.22
C GLY A 98 -10.38 15.79 -10.73
N LYS A 99 -9.32 15.18 -11.27
CA LYS A 99 -9.18 14.90 -12.70
C LYS A 99 -8.78 13.45 -12.93
N MET A 100 -9.29 12.89 -14.01
CA MET A 100 -8.98 11.54 -14.45
C MET A 100 -8.70 11.53 -15.95
N ALA A 101 -7.66 10.82 -16.35
CA ALA A 101 -7.42 10.49 -17.74
C ALA A 101 -7.95 9.07 -18.01
N LEU A 102 -8.72 8.91 -19.07
CA LEU A 102 -9.27 7.66 -19.55
C LEU A 102 -8.50 7.26 -20.81
N VAL A 103 -7.80 6.14 -20.76
CA VAL A 103 -7.09 5.58 -21.92
C VAL A 103 -7.81 4.32 -22.34
N HIS A 104 -8.31 4.28 -23.59
CA HIS A 104 -9.00 3.10 -24.08
C HIS A 104 -8.09 1.88 -24.01
N PHE A 105 -8.57 0.78 -23.44
CA PHE A 105 -7.72 -0.37 -23.17
C PHE A 105 -7.18 -1.04 -24.42
N ASP A 106 -7.93 -0.99 -25.54
CA ASP A 106 -7.46 -1.48 -26.83
C ASP A 106 -6.17 -0.81 -27.31
N TYR A 107 -5.95 0.48 -26.96
CA TYR A 107 -4.70 1.16 -27.22
C TYR A 107 -3.53 0.48 -26.49
N ILE A 108 -3.74 0.12 -25.24
CA ILE A 108 -2.73 -0.61 -24.44
C ILE A 108 -2.49 -1.99 -25.04
N LEU A 109 -3.56 -2.75 -25.33
CA LEU A 109 -3.46 -4.09 -25.92
C LEU A 109 -2.68 -4.07 -27.24
N LYS A 110 -2.99 -3.12 -28.14
CA LYS A 110 -2.29 -2.96 -29.40
C LYS A 110 -0.79 -2.67 -29.23
N ASN A 111 -0.44 -1.88 -28.21
CA ASN A 111 0.96 -1.60 -27.89
C ASN A 111 1.69 -2.77 -27.22
N LEU A 112 0.96 -3.72 -26.61
CA LEU A 112 1.58 -4.93 -26.05
C LEU A 112 2.22 -5.84 -27.13
N GLU A 113 1.83 -5.71 -28.38
CA GLU A 113 2.49 -6.40 -29.51
C GLU A 113 3.92 -5.85 -29.74
N ASN A 114 4.20 -4.62 -29.30
CA ASN A 114 5.53 -4.05 -29.36
C ASN A 114 6.40 -4.59 -28.21
N LYS A 115 7.45 -5.34 -28.58
CA LYS A 115 8.37 -5.95 -27.62
C LYS A 115 8.97 -4.95 -26.62
N GLN A 116 9.32 -3.73 -27.10
CA GLN A 116 9.92 -2.71 -26.24
C GLN A 116 8.93 -2.20 -25.21
N PHE A 117 7.71 -1.85 -25.64
CA PHE A 117 6.63 -1.41 -24.74
C PHE A 117 6.31 -2.46 -23.67
N SER A 118 6.14 -3.73 -24.09
CA SER A 118 5.84 -4.84 -23.18
C SER A 118 6.94 -5.05 -22.15
N LEU A 119 8.23 -5.00 -22.56
CA LEU A 119 9.35 -5.11 -21.62
C LEU A 119 9.40 -3.95 -20.62
N GLU A 120 9.14 -2.72 -21.07
CA GLU A 120 9.11 -1.55 -20.18
C GLU A 120 7.95 -1.64 -19.18
N LEU A 121 6.77 -2.10 -19.61
CA LEU A 121 5.62 -2.33 -18.76
C LEU A 121 5.90 -3.43 -17.71
N ILE A 122 6.47 -4.55 -18.14
CA ILE A 122 6.88 -5.65 -17.24
C ILE A 122 7.89 -5.15 -16.20
N LYS A 123 8.88 -4.36 -16.60
CA LYS A 123 9.85 -3.75 -15.67
C LYS A 123 9.17 -2.86 -14.62
N SER A 124 8.15 -2.09 -15.04
CA SER A 124 7.36 -1.27 -14.13
C SER A 124 6.60 -2.11 -13.12
N LEU A 125 5.92 -3.17 -13.56
CA LEU A 125 5.20 -4.11 -12.70
C LEU A 125 6.14 -4.84 -11.75
N THR A 126 7.28 -5.33 -12.23
CA THR A 126 8.30 -5.99 -11.40
C THR A 126 8.82 -5.05 -10.32
N SER A 127 9.10 -3.78 -10.67
CA SER A 127 9.51 -2.77 -9.69
C SER A 127 8.43 -2.54 -8.61
N LYS A 128 7.15 -2.49 -9.00
CA LYS A 128 6.03 -2.37 -8.05
C LYS A 128 5.95 -3.57 -7.11
N ILE A 129 6.09 -4.79 -7.64
CA ILE A 129 6.10 -6.02 -6.84
C ILE A 129 7.25 -6.00 -5.82
N MET A 130 8.45 -5.58 -6.24
CA MET A 130 9.61 -5.48 -5.34
C MET A 130 9.38 -4.48 -4.21
N VAL A 131 8.80 -3.31 -4.51
CA VAL A 131 8.44 -2.32 -3.47
C VAL A 131 7.40 -2.87 -2.51
N LEU A 132 6.34 -3.49 -3.01
CA LEU A 132 5.29 -4.10 -2.18
C LEU A 132 5.86 -5.26 -1.33
N SER A 133 6.70 -6.11 -1.91
CA SER A 133 7.38 -7.19 -1.19
C SER A 133 8.24 -6.63 -0.06
N ALA A 134 9.03 -5.58 -0.31
CA ALA A 134 9.84 -4.93 0.72
C ALA A 134 8.98 -4.33 1.85
N LEU A 135 7.82 -3.74 1.52
CA LEU A 135 6.87 -3.22 2.52
C LEU A 135 6.27 -4.35 3.36
N ILE A 136 5.83 -5.45 2.74
CA ILE A 136 5.32 -6.63 3.44
C ILE A 136 6.40 -7.19 4.36
N HIS A 137 7.62 -7.36 3.87
CA HIS A 137 8.75 -7.80 4.69
C HIS A 137 8.98 -6.87 5.88
N LYS A 138 8.97 -5.56 5.68
CA LYS A 138 9.14 -4.58 6.76
C LYS A 138 8.03 -4.67 7.82
N GLU A 139 6.80 -4.94 7.41
CA GLU A 139 5.64 -5.05 8.31
C GLU A 139 5.53 -6.42 9.02
N THR A 140 5.91 -7.51 8.33
CA THR A 140 5.76 -8.89 8.86
C THR A 140 6.96 -9.38 9.64
N ILE A 141 8.14 -8.80 9.46
CA ILE A 141 9.40 -9.28 10.02
C ILE A 141 9.60 -8.86 11.49
N LEU A 142 8.95 -7.79 11.93
CA LEU A 142 9.03 -7.44 13.34
C LEU A 142 8.23 -8.45 14.17
N SER A 143 8.92 -9.16 15.09
CA SER A 143 8.24 -9.95 16.10
C SER A 143 7.26 -9.07 16.89
N SER A 144 6.29 -9.68 17.52
CA SER A 144 5.33 -8.96 18.38
C SER A 144 6.03 -8.07 19.39
N GLU A 145 7.17 -8.51 19.90
CA GLU A 145 7.98 -7.77 20.88
C GLU A 145 8.69 -6.57 20.22
N ALA A 146 9.26 -6.74 19.03
CA ALA A 146 9.90 -5.67 18.28
C ALA A 146 8.89 -4.60 17.80
N LYS A 147 7.66 -4.99 17.46
CA LYS A 147 6.56 -4.03 17.16
C LYS A 147 6.24 -3.14 18.36
N VAL A 148 6.14 -3.73 19.54
CA VAL A 148 5.90 -3.00 20.80
C VAL A 148 7.09 -2.10 21.14
N ALA A 149 8.32 -2.61 21.04
CA ALA A 149 9.55 -1.86 21.29
C ALA A 149 9.65 -0.64 20.35
N LYS A 150 9.38 -0.83 19.05
CA LYS A 150 9.36 0.26 18.07
C LYS A 150 8.33 1.33 18.41
N MET A 151 7.10 0.94 18.74
CA MET A 151 6.05 1.89 19.10
C MET A 151 6.39 2.65 20.39
N LEU A 152 7.05 2.02 21.37
CA LEU A 152 7.52 2.69 22.58
C LEU A 152 8.57 3.76 22.27
N ILE A 153 9.51 3.51 21.34
CA ILE A 153 10.53 4.47 20.96
C ILE A 153 9.93 5.63 20.15
N GLU A 154 9.09 5.32 19.16
CA GLU A 154 8.56 6.31 18.23
C GLU A 154 7.44 7.17 18.84
N ASN A 155 6.61 6.59 19.69
CA ASN A 155 5.44 7.30 20.24
C ASN A 155 4.95 6.71 21.58
N VAL A 156 5.74 6.84 22.62
CA VAL A 156 5.37 6.34 23.97
C VAL A 156 4.05 6.93 24.49
N GLU A 157 3.70 8.15 24.07
CA GLU A 157 2.47 8.83 24.51
C GLU A 157 1.19 8.13 24.03
N ILE A 158 1.25 7.34 22.96
CA ILE A 158 0.07 6.64 22.45
C ILE A 158 -0.50 5.67 23.49
N PHE A 159 0.38 5.13 24.36
CA PHE A 159 0.00 4.22 25.43
C PHE A 159 -0.74 4.90 26.60
N THR A 160 -0.75 6.22 26.64
CA THR A 160 -1.55 7.00 27.60
C THR A 160 -2.83 7.54 26.98
N LYS A 161 -2.89 7.63 25.64
CA LYS A 161 -4.02 8.23 24.90
C LYS A 161 -5.04 7.19 24.45
N LEU A 162 -4.63 5.95 24.21
CA LEU A 162 -5.47 4.89 23.67
C LEU A 162 -5.63 3.74 24.68
N LYS A 163 -6.76 3.03 24.58
CA LYS A 163 -7.00 1.83 25.36
C LYS A 163 -6.12 0.68 24.87
N TYR A 164 -5.80 -0.24 25.75
CA TYR A 164 -4.95 -1.40 25.48
C TYR A 164 -5.42 -2.24 24.26
N ASN A 165 -6.74 -2.40 24.09
CA ASN A 165 -7.32 -3.13 22.95
C ASN A 165 -7.10 -2.40 21.63
N GLU A 166 -7.15 -1.07 21.63
CA GLU A 166 -6.90 -0.26 20.45
C GLU A 166 -5.42 -0.33 20.03
N ILE A 167 -4.52 -0.26 21.01
CA ILE A 167 -3.08 -0.42 20.77
C ILE A 167 -2.76 -1.81 20.23
N ALA A 168 -3.35 -2.86 20.81
CA ALA A 168 -3.19 -4.23 20.34
C ALA A 168 -3.64 -4.36 18.88
N SER A 169 -4.79 -3.76 18.52
CA SER A 169 -5.29 -3.73 17.14
C SER A 169 -4.34 -3.01 16.17
N ILE A 170 -3.82 -1.85 16.56
CA ILE A 170 -2.85 -1.08 15.74
C ILE A 170 -1.59 -1.91 15.45
N LEU A 171 -1.13 -2.69 16.43
CA LEU A 171 0.05 -3.55 16.30
C LEU A 171 -0.23 -4.90 15.63
N ASN A 172 -1.49 -5.19 15.28
CA ASN A 172 -1.95 -6.52 14.83
C ASN A 172 -1.57 -7.62 15.85
N LEU A 173 -1.86 -7.36 17.14
CA LEU A 173 -1.64 -8.28 18.26
C LEU A 173 -2.95 -8.55 18.99
N THR A 174 -2.99 -9.65 19.75
CA THR A 174 -4.06 -9.81 20.73
C THR A 174 -3.73 -9.04 22.02
N PRO A 175 -4.75 -8.59 22.80
CA PRO A 175 -4.54 -7.90 24.07
C PRO A 175 -3.70 -8.73 25.06
N GLU A 176 -3.87 -10.06 25.05
CA GLU A 176 -3.11 -11.00 25.89
C GLU A 176 -1.62 -11.00 25.51
N THR A 177 -1.33 -11.00 24.20
CA THR A 177 0.06 -10.94 23.69
C THR A 177 0.70 -9.62 24.09
N LEU A 178 0.01 -8.51 23.91
CA LEU A 178 0.47 -7.18 24.32
C LEU A 178 0.77 -7.15 25.83
N SER A 179 -0.18 -7.63 26.66
CA SER A 179 -0.02 -7.70 28.12
C SER A 179 1.20 -8.55 28.53
N ARG A 180 1.41 -9.69 27.88
CA ARG A 180 2.57 -10.57 28.14
C ARG A 180 3.89 -9.87 27.82
N ILE A 181 3.96 -9.14 26.70
CA ILE A 181 5.15 -8.38 26.31
C ILE A 181 5.45 -7.29 27.34
N PHE A 182 4.44 -6.52 27.75
CA PHE A 182 4.62 -5.49 28.78
C PHE A 182 5.09 -6.06 30.12
N LYS A 183 4.56 -7.22 30.53
CA LYS A 183 5.03 -7.91 31.75
C LYS A 183 6.51 -8.31 31.63
N LYS A 184 6.94 -8.78 30.45
CA LYS A 184 8.34 -9.13 30.17
C LYS A 184 9.23 -7.90 30.27
N LEU A 185 8.94 -6.84 29.49
CA LEU A 185 9.72 -5.59 29.47
C LEU A 185 9.82 -4.93 30.86
N LYS A 186 8.75 -5.05 31.68
CA LYS A 186 8.75 -4.57 33.05
C LYS A 186 9.63 -5.41 33.96
N LYS A 187 9.59 -6.76 33.81
CA LYS A 187 10.43 -7.68 34.57
C LYS A 187 11.93 -7.48 34.27
N GLU A 188 12.24 -7.20 33.02
CA GLU A 188 13.60 -6.92 32.53
C GLU A 188 14.05 -5.48 32.82
N GLN A 189 13.23 -4.68 33.54
CA GLN A 189 13.52 -3.28 33.88
C GLN A 189 13.78 -2.36 32.67
N ILE A 190 13.26 -2.72 31.51
CA ILE A 190 13.35 -1.91 30.28
C ILE A 190 12.34 -0.75 30.34
N ILE A 191 11.16 -1.00 30.90
CA ILE A 191 10.12 0.01 31.11
C ILE A 191 9.60 0.02 32.54
N LYS A 192 9.06 1.16 32.98
CA LYS A 192 8.30 1.30 34.24
C LYS A 192 6.95 1.93 33.95
N ILE A 193 5.89 1.32 34.48
CA ILE A 193 4.54 1.87 34.43
C ILE A 193 4.29 2.61 35.72
N LYS A 194 4.02 3.91 35.65
CA LYS A 194 3.64 4.76 36.82
C LYS A 194 2.13 4.75 37.00
N THR A 195 1.66 5.14 38.21
CA THR A 195 0.25 5.38 38.51
C THR A 195 -0.32 6.36 37.47
N GLY A 196 -1.43 5.98 36.79
CA GLY A 196 -2.02 6.77 35.70
C GLY A 196 -1.62 6.30 34.30
N GLU A 197 -1.12 5.06 34.16
CA GLU A 197 -0.76 4.40 32.87
C GLU A 197 0.37 5.08 32.09
N HIS A 198 1.10 6.03 32.70
CA HIS A 198 2.28 6.62 32.07
C HIS A 198 3.44 5.63 32.02
N ILE A 199 3.91 5.33 30.82
CA ILE A 199 5.07 4.45 30.59
C ILE A 199 6.31 5.31 30.57
N LYS A 200 7.29 4.96 31.42
CA LYS A 200 8.63 5.51 31.37
C LYS A 200 9.59 4.45 30.83
N ILE A 201 10.29 4.76 29.75
CA ILE A 201 11.37 3.94 29.22
C ILE A 201 12.57 4.14 30.15
N LEU A 202 13.14 3.03 30.65
CA LEU A 202 14.32 3.01 31.53
C LEU A 202 15.58 2.70 30.76
N ASN A 203 15.48 1.88 29.71
CA ASN A 203 16.60 1.46 28.88
C ASN A 203 16.22 1.51 27.38
N TYR A 204 16.67 2.54 26.68
CA TYR A 204 16.44 2.74 25.24
C TYR A 204 17.26 1.74 24.42
N ASP A 205 18.51 1.48 24.81
CA ASP A 205 19.42 0.60 24.06
C ASP A 205 18.87 -0.83 24.00
N ALA A 206 18.26 -1.31 25.10
CA ALA A 206 17.61 -2.62 25.14
C ALA A 206 16.38 -2.69 24.20
N LEU A 207 15.61 -1.61 24.03
CA LEU A 207 14.52 -1.58 23.06
C LEU A 207 15.05 -1.57 21.62
N GLU A 208 16.11 -0.86 21.33
CA GLU A 208 16.77 -0.86 20.03
C GLU A 208 17.35 -2.25 19.72
N GLU A 209 17.97 -2.91 20.68
CA GLU A 209 18.49 -4.28 20.53
C GLU A 209 17.37 -5.29 20.23
N ILE A 210 16.21 -5.17 20.88
CA ILE A 210 15.01 -5.99 20.56
C ILE A 210 14.59 -5.77 19.11
N ILE A 211 14.62 -4.55 18.61
CA ILE A 211 14.26 -4.24 17.22
C ILE A 211 15.32 -4.80 16.27
N GLU A 212 16.61 -4.63 16.59
CA GLU A 212 17.70 -5.06 15.72
C GLU A 212 17.90 -6.59 15.68
N SER A 213 17.78 -7.27 16.81
CA SER A 213 17.85 -8.73 16.88
C SER A 213 16.70 -9.41 16.12
N ASN A 214 15.61 -8.68 15.90
CA ASN A 214 14.44 -9.13 15.15
C ASN A 214 14.38 -8.57 13.71
N LYS A 215 15.35 -7.74 13.30
CA LYS A 215 15.57 -7.48 11.88
C LYS A 215 16.17 -8.76 11.29
N VAL A 216 15.40 -9.48 10.48
CA VAL A 216 15.97 -10.55 9.64
C VAL A 216 17.17 -9.94 8.91
N LYS A 217 18.33 -10.57 9.10
CA LYS A 217 19.58 -10.16 8.47
C LYS A 217 19.31 -9.88 6.99
N ASN A 218 19.45 -8.63 6.65
CA ASN A 218 19.48 -8.01 5.33
C ASN A 218 18.76 -8.73 4.17
N CYS A 219 17.87 -8.00 3.50
CA CYS A 219 17.23 -8.33 2.22
C CYS A 219 18.22 -8.79 1.10
N THR A 220 19.52 -8.64 1.28
CA THR A 220 20.57 -9.22 0.44
C THR A 220 20.57 -10.74 0.47
N ASP A 221 20.29 -11.37 1.60
CA ASP A 221 20.23 -12.85 1.69
C ASP A 221 18.93 -13.40 1.08
N CYS A 222 17.82 -12.67 1.19
CA CYS A 222 16.57 -13.01 0.49
C CYS A 222 16.71 -12.87 -1.02
N LEU A 223 17.40 -11.85 -1.51
CA LEU A 223 17.68 -11.68 -2.94
C LEU A 223 18.65 -12.74 -3.45
N ALA A 224 19.66 -13.13 -2.64
CA ALA A 224 20.59 -14.19 -2.98
C ALA A 224 19.90 -15.55 -2.99
N HIS A 225 19.01 -15.83 -2.02
CA HIS A 225 18.24 -17.07 -1.97
C HIS A 225 17.24 -17.15 -3.14
N PHE A 226 16.53 -16.06 -3.43
CA PHE A 226 15.61 -15.99 -4.56
C PHE A 226 16.34 -16.14 -5.91
N LYS A 227 17.50 -15.51 -6.07
CA LYS A 227 18.34 -15.71 -7.27
C LYS A 227 18.81 -17.15 -7.42
N ALA A 228 19.18 -17.81 -6.31
CA ALA A 228 19.59 -19.20 -6.32
C ALA A 228 18.45 -20.17 -6.67
N GLU A 229 17.24 -19.95 -6.15
CA GLU A 229 16.06 -20.77 -6.47
C GLU A 229 15.57 -20.57 -7.90
N MET A 230 15.70 -19.34 -8.44
CA MET A 230 15.27 -19.01 -9.81
C MET A 230 16.34 -19.28 -10.87
N GLY A 231 17.53 -19.74 -10.49
CA GLY A 231 18.62 -20.02 -11.44
C GLY A 231 19.14 -18.81 -12.21
N ILE A 232 18.92 -17.60 -11.68
CA ILE A 232 19.35 -16.35 -12.32
C ILE A 232 20.78 -16.04 -11.82
N LYS A 233 21.74 -16.13 -12.76
CA LYS A 233 23.12 -15.70 -12.55
C LYS A 233 23.26 -14.18 -12.65
#